data_4e9836c5ef501269f6be7a8ca215124e
#
_entry.id   4e9836c5ef501269f6be7a8ca215124e
#
_cell.length_a   1.000
_cell.length_b   1.000
_cell.length_c   1.000
_cell.angle_alpha   90.00
_cell.angle_beta   90.00
_cell.angle_gamma   90.00
#
_symmetry.space_group_name_H-M   'P 1'
#
loop_
_entity.id
_entity.type
_entity.pdbx_description
1 polymer ?
#
loop_
_entity_poly.entity_id
_entity_poly.type
_entity_poly.pdbx_seq_one_letter_code
_entity_poly.pdbx_strand_id
1 'polypeptide(L)'
;MDFALFEKYIKEFLFYSEFTEEKSRNTIISIKKDLEQLTEYLSEEKDLEDITKISPIMIRGFLLKLQKDNIGKRSLSRKLSSVKIFFRYLKKNEIIKTDPTHTISAPSFQIETPDILSLDEIQKLRDVINTGKCSGLRDRLIIELLFSSGITSQELLSLGESVFNLEERELIVGKGRNSRVVFFSERAKEYFKRYVEAKKEKFKERYNPDILFVNNSATRLSDRSLRRLIDRYALAAEITREISPYSFRHTFGAYMISHGMDIFFLKELLGHINIETTKMYQEIIKKPTILKSLKMLEE
;
A
#
# COMPACT_ATOMS: atom_id res chain seq x y z
N MET A 1 -28.18 7.03 23.28
CA MET A 1 -27.82 7.82 22.07
C MET A 1 -28.68 7.35 20.89
N ASP A 2 -29.15 8.27 20.04
CA ASP A 2 -29.75 7.88 18.75
C ASP A 2 -28.65 7.40 17.79
N PHE A 3 -28.46 6.09 17.72
CA PHE A 3 -27.46 5.47 16.87
C PHE A 3 -27.78 5.61 15.37
N ALA A 4 -29.04 5.74 14.98
CA ALA A 4 -29.42 5.99 13.60
C ALA A 4 -28.95 7.39 13.15
N LEU A 5 -29.05 8.39 14.03
CA LEU A 5 -28.49 9.72 13.77
C LEU A 5 -26.96 9.71 13.73
N PHE A 6 -26.29 8.94 14.61
CA PHE A 6 -24.83 8.80 14.60
C PHE A 6 -24.33 8.15 13.30
N GLU A 7 -24.98 7.09 12.85
CA GLU A 7 -24.68 6.45 11.56
C GLU A 7 -24.93 7.37 10.37
N LYS A 8 -25.95 8.24 10.44
CA LYS A 8 -26.20 9.26 9.43
C LYS A 8 -25.00 10.22 9.34
N TYR A 9 -24.50 10.73 10.46
CA TYR A 9 -23.30 11.58 10.46
C TYR A 9 -22.05 10.87 9.94
N ILE A 10 -21.89 9.59 10.22
CA ILE A 10 -20.79 8.79 9.63
C ILE A 10 -20.93 8.74 8.10
N LYS A 11 -22.13 8.50 7.57
CA LYS A 11 -22.36 8.46 6.11
C LYS A 11 -22.07 9.81 5.44
N GLU A 12 -22.54 10.91 6.05
CA GLU A 12 -22.28 12.27 5.57
C GLU A 12 -20.79 12.60 5.58
N PHE A 13 -20.07 12.23 6.64
CA PHE A 13 -18.63 12.39 6.74
C PHE A 13 -17.86 11.56 5.71
N LEU A 14 -18.25 10.31 5.47
CA LEU A 14 -17.62 9.47 4.47
C LEU A 14 -17.83 10.04 3.06
N PHE A 15 -19.02 10.52 2.77
CA PHE A 15 -19.33 11.22 1.52
C PHE A 15 -18.47 12.48 1.36
N TYR A 16 -18.40 13.33 2.39
CA TYR A 16 -17.52 14.51 2.40
C TYR A 16 -16.06 14.13 2.16
N SER A 17 -15.58 13.10 2.84
CA SER A 17 -14.19 12.63 2.70
C SER A 17 -13.87 12.06 1.31
N GLU A 18 -14.83 11.44 0.64
CA GLU A 18 -14.68 10.89 -0.70
C GLU A 18 -14.71 11.99 -1.77
N PHE A 19 -15.70 12.87 -1.72
CA PHE A 19 -15.97 13.82 -2.80
C PHE A 19 -15.34 15.20 -2.60
N THR A 20 -15.12 15.64 -1.36
CA THR A 20 -14.54 16.96 -1.08
C THR A 20 -13.05 16.87 -0.75
N GLU A 21 -12.64 15.86 0.03
CA GLU A 21 -11.24 15.64 0.38
C GLU A 21 -10.52 14.68 -0.58
N GLU A 22 -11.20 14.16 -1.58
CA GLU A 22 -10.68 13.25 -2.61
C GLU A 22 -9.90 12.05 -2.05
N LYS A 23 -10.31 11.56 -0.86
CA LYS A 23 -9.66 10.40 -0.25
C LYS A 23 -9.84 9.13 -1.08
N SER A 24 -8.83 8.32 -1.15
CA SER A 24 -8.88 7.05 -1.88
C SER A 24 -9.96 6.12 -1.34
N ARG A 25 -10.56 5.31 -2.21
CA ARG A 25 -11.57 4.30 -1.85
C ARG A 25 -11.11 3.39 -0.70
N ASN A 26 -9.84 2.98 -0.68
CA ASN A 26 -9.31 2.14 0.40
C ASN A 26 -9.23 2.90 1.73
N THR A 27 -8.91 4.19 1.70
CA THR A 27 -8.94 5.07 2.88
C THR A 27 -10.36 5.17 3.42
N ILE A 28 -11.36 5.41 2.56
CA ILE A 28 -12.78 5.47 2.96
C ILE A 28 -13.25 4.15 3.59
N ILE A 29 -12.94 3.01 2.97
CA ILE A 29 -13.27 1.68 3.53
C ILE A 29 -12.61 1.48 4.91
N SER A 30 -11.36 1.90 5.08
CA SER A 30 -10.66 1.78 6.35
C SER A 30 -11.28 2.66 7.43
N ILE A 31 -11.56 3.93 7.12
CA ILE A 31 -12.22 4.88 8.03
C ILE A 31 -13.61 4.36 8.43
N LYS A 32 -14.39 3.88 7.46
CA LYS A 32 -15.72 3.31 7.71
C LYS A 32 -15.65 2.19 8.75
N LYS A 33 -14.77 1.21 8.55
CA LYS A 33 -14.58 0.10 9.50
C LYS A 33 -14.14 0.57 10.90
N ASP A 34 -13.29 1.58 10.97
CA ASP A 34 -12.83 2.11 12.25
C ASP A 34 -13.97 2.81 13.00
N LEU A 35 -14.84 3.55 12.29
CA LEU A 35 -15.99 4.21 12.88
C LEU A 35 -17.13 3.24 13.22
N GLU A 36 -17.34 2.18 12.44
CA GLU A 36 -18.26 1.08 12.78
C GLU A 36 -17.85 0.41 14.10
N GLN A 37 -16.57 0.14 14.33
CA GLN A 37 -16.07 -0.40 15.59
C GLN A 37 -16.25 0.57 16.76
N LEU A 38 -16.08 1.88 16.52
CA LEU A 38 -16.36 2.88 17.53
C LEU A 38 -17.87 2.90 17.88
N THR A 39 -18.74 2.82 16.87
CA THR A 39 -20.21 2.77 17.06
C THR A 39 -20.60 1.57 17.90
N GLU A 40 -20.06 0.39 17.58
CA GLU A 40 -20.28 -0.85 18.34
C GLU A 40 -19.85 -0.68 19.80
N TYR A 41 -18.64 -0.15 20.04
CA TYR A 41 -18.18 0.12 21.41
C TYR A 41 -19.10 1.09 22.16
N LEU A 42 -19.50 2.20 21.54
CA LEU A 42 -20.35 3.19 22.17
C LEU A 42 -21.78 2.68 22.43
N SER A 43 -22.25 1.66 21.68
CA SER A 43 -23.56 1.05 21.90
C SER A 43 -23.63 0.23 23.19
N GLU A 44 -22.48 -0.17 23.73
CA GLU A 44 -22.37 -0.87 25.03
C GLU A 44 -22.50 0.12 26.23
N GLU A 45 -22.32 1.43 26.01
CA GLU A 45 -22.39 2.48 27.03
C GLU A 45 -23.87 2.85 27.34
N LYS A 46 -24.38 2.37 28.47
CA LYS A 46 -25.81 2.49 28.83
C LYS A 46 -26.29 3.92 29.07
N ASP A 47 -25.37 4.80 29.50
CA ASP A 47 -25.71 6.18 29.91
C ASP A 47 -25.43 7.21 28.81
N LEU A 48 -25.16 6.79 27.60
CA LEU A 48 -24.86 7.69 26.48
C LEU A 48 -26.18 8.18 25.84
N GLU A 49 -26.60 9.39 26.20
CA GLU A 49 -27.83 9.99 25.72
C GLU A 49 -27.76 10.49 24.27
N ASP A 50 -26.70 11.21 23.94
CA ASP A 50 -26.49 11.77 22.60
C ASP A 50 -24.99 11.92 22.24
N ILE A 51 -24.69 12.29 20.99
CA ILE A 51 -23.33 12.45 20.46
C ILE A 51 -22.52 13.52 21.20
N THR A 52 -23.15 14.54 21.77
CA THR A 52 -22.48 15.64 22.49
C THR A 52 -21.95 15.20 23.86
N LYS A 53 -22.42 14.06 24.36
CA LYS A 53 -22.01 13.44 25.62
C LYS A 53 -20.83 12.51 25.48
N ILE A 54 -20.37 12.24 24.25
CA ILE A 54 -19.17 11.44 24.02
C ILE A 54 -17.98 12.17 24.63
N SER A 55 -17.36 11.55 25.61
CA SER A 55 -16.27 12.14 26.39
C SER A 55 -14.88 11.59 25.99
N PRO A 56 -13.79 12.30 26.33
CA PRO A 56 -12.44 11.78 26.14
C PRO A 56 -12.21 10.43 26.85
N ILE A 57 -12.91 10.18 27.96
CA ILE A 57 -12.81 8.93 28.72
C ILE A 57 -13.34 7.76 27.89
N MET A 58 -14.49 7.92 27.23
CA MET A 58 -15.08 6.90 26.36
C MET A 58 -14.14 6.56 25.18
N ILE A 59 -13.54 7.57 24.55
CA ILE A 59 -12.57 7.32 23.47
C ILE A 59 -11.31 6.59 23.97
N ARG A 60 -10.80 6.93 25.15
CA ARG A 60 -9.71 6.17 25.78
C ARG A 60 -10.11 4.74 26.11
N GLY A 61 -11.35 4.54 26.60
CA GLY A 61 -11.92 3.21 26.85
C GLY A 61 -11.97 2.36 25.58
N PHE A 62 -12.42 2.94 24.46
CA PHE A 62 -12.39 2.30 23.15
C PHE A 62 -10.98 1.85 22.76
N LEU A 63 -9.99 2.74 22.89
CA LEU A 63 -8.59 2.39 22.57
C LEU A 63 -8.05 1.29 23.50
N LEU A 64 -8.39 1.30 24.77
CA LEU A 64 -8.02 0.25 25.73
C LEU A 64 -8.68 -1.09 25.39
N LYS A 65 -9.97 -1.11 24.97
CA LYS A 65 -10.63 -2.32 24.48
C LYS A 65 -9.88 -2.90 23.28
N LEU A 66 -9.57 -2.08 22.28
CA LEU A 66 -8.81 -2.50 21.11
C LEU A 66 -7.39 -3.05 21.48
N GLN A 67 -6.75 -2.45 22.47
CA GLN A 67 -5.45 -2.93 22.94
C GLN A 67 -5.56 -4.30 23.66
N LYS A 68 -6.62 -4.52 24.44
CA LYS A 68 -6.91 -5.83 25.03
C LYS A 68 -7.19 -6.89 23.95
N ASP A 69 -7.78 -6.50 22.84
CA ASP A 69 -8.00 -7.36 21.67
C ASP A 69 -6.72 -7.57 20.83
N ASN A 70 -5.55 -7.29 21.40
CA ASN A 70 -4.24 -7.44 20.78
C ASN A 70 -4.02 -6.63 19.49
N ILE A 71 -4.73 -5.52 19.30
CA ILE A 71 -4.47 -4.60 18.18
C ILE A 71 -3.15 -3.86 18.40
N GLY A 72 -2.22 -4.01 17.47
CA GLY A 72 -0.89 -3.40 17.56
C GLY A 72 -0.91 -1.87 17.55
N LYS A 73 0.07 -1.22 18.19
CA LYS A 73 0.18 0.23 18.39
C LYS A 73 0.03 1.05 17.09
N ARG A 74 0.60 0.59 15.97
CA ARG A 74 0.47 1.23 14.65
C ARG A 74 -0.98 1.26 14.17
N SER A 75 -1.71 0.14 14.33
CA SER A 75 -3.13 0.05 13.98
C SER A 75 -4.00 0.90 14.91
N LEU A 76 -3.70 0.95 16.21
CA LEU A 76 -4.37 1.83 17.17
C LEU A 76 -4.18 3.30 16.80
N SER A 77 -2.96 3.72 16.44
CA SER A 77 -2.68 5.09 15.99
C SER A 77 -3.47 5.45 14.73
N ARG A 78 -3.53 4.54 13.74
CA ARG A 78 -4.35 4.72 12.53
C ARG A 78 -5.84 4.85 12.86
N LYS A 79 -6.38 3.97 13.70
CA LYS A 79 -7.78 4.01 14.13
C LYS A 79 -8.13 5.29 14.88
N LEU A 80 -7.27 5.72 15.79
CA LEU A 80 -7.43 7.01 16.47
C LEU A 80 -7.41 8.18 15.46
N SER A 81 -6.58 8.12 14.42
CA SER A 81 -6.59 9.13 13.36
C SER A 81 -7.93 9.20 12.63
N SER A 82 -8.55 8.05 12.31
CA SER A 82 -9.89 7.98 11.73
C SER A 82 -10.94 8.61 12.64
N VAL A 83 -10.89 8.31 13.94
CA VAL A 83 -11.79 8.89 14.94
C VAL A 83 -11.59 10.40 15.07
N LYS A 84 -10.33 10.87 15.11
CA LYS A 84 -10.01 12.30 15.21
C LYS A 84 -10.53 13.12 14.03
N ILE A 85 -10.35 12.63 12.80
CA ILE A 85 -10.82 13.37 11.62
C ILE A 85 -12.36 13.42 11.59
N PHE A 86 -13.05 12.38 12.05
CA PHE A 86 -14.50 12.36 12.16
C PHE A 86 -15.00 13.38 13.20
N PHE A 87 -14.48 13.39 14.43
CA PHE A 87 -14.91 14.35 15.45
C PHE A 87 -14.54 15.80 15.09
N ARG A 88 -13.42 15.99 14.37
CA ARG A 88 -13.08 17.30 13.82
C ARG A 88 -14.09 17.77 12.76
N TYR A 89 -14.57 16.85 11.91
CA TYR A 89 -15.64 17.12 10.95
C TYR A 89 -16.93 17.52 11.67
N LEU A 90 -17.36 16.77 12.70
CA LEU A 90 -18.55 17.09 13.49
C LEU A 90 -18.45 18.47 14.15
N LYS A 91 -17.30 18.80 14.71
CA LYS A 91 -17.05 20.12 15.30
C LYS A 91 -17.08 21.24 14.25
N LYS A 92 -16.47 21.02 13.08
CA LYS A 92 -16.46 21.99 11.98
C LYS A 92 -17.87 22.30 11.46
N ASN A 93 -18.77 21.33 11.50
CA ASN A 93 -20.18 21.47 11.10
C ASN A 93 -21.10 21.81 12.27
N GLU A 94 -20.56 22.25 13.42
CA GLU A 94 -21.30 22.69 14.61
C GLU A 94 -22.25 21.63 15.22
N ILE A 95 -22.09 20.35 14.86
CA ILE A 95 -22.85 19.23 15.43
C ILE A 95 -22.46 18.99 16.89
N ILE A 96 -21.17 19.21 17.21
CA ILE A 96 -20.63 19.18 18.56
C ILE A 96 -19.86 20.48 18.86
N LYS A 97 -19.89 20.95 20.10
CA LYS A 97 -19.15 22.15 20.53
C LYS A 97 -17.67 21.86 20.79
N THR A 98 -17.39 20.70 21.36
CA THR A 98 -16.03 20.30 21.77
C THR A 98 -15.64 18.98 21.12
N ASP A 99 -14.39 18.86 20.65
CA ASP A 99 -13.85 17.64 20.10
C ASP A 99 -13.33 16.74 21.25
N PRO A 100 -13.96 15.58 21.52
CA PRO A 100 -13.55 14.69 22.60
C PRO A 100 -12.18 14.03 22.36
N THR A 101 -11.63 14.15 21.16
CA THR A 101 -10.34 13.54 20.81
C THR A 101 -9.15 14.50 20.94
N HIS A 102 -9.41 15.79 21.21
CA HIS A 102 -8.38 16.84 21.20
C HIS A 102 -7.21 16.54 22.16
N THR A 103 -7.50 16.01 23.36
CA THR A 103 -6.50 15.72 24.40
C THR A 103 -5.91 14.31 24.31
N ILE A 104 -6.27 13.52 23.30
CA ILE A 104 -5.85 12.13 23.19
C ILE A 104 -4.65 12.05 22.26
N SER A 105 -3.52 11.62 22.81
CA SER A 105 -2.29 11.36 22.03
C SER A 105 -2.32 9.95 21.42
N ALA A 106 -1.80 9.83 20.23
CA ALA A 106 -1.60 8.52 19.61
C ALA A 106 -0.52 7.74 20.37
N PRO A 107 -0.65 6.42 20.51
CA PRO A 107 0.41 5.59 21.06
C PRO A 107 1.70 5.78 20.25
N SER A 108 2.82 6.02 20.92
CA SER A 108 4.12 6.04 20.28
C SER A 108 4.52 4.62 19.85
N PHE A 109 5.04 4.48 18.65
CA PHE A 109 5.62 3.25 18.14
C PHE A 109 6.89 3.57 17.37
N GLN A 110 7.87 2.71 17.48
CA GLN A 110 9.05 2.82 16.64
C GLN A 110 8.70 2.37 15.24
N ILE A 111 9.07 3.16 14.26
CA ILE A 111 9.01 2.74 12.86
C ILE A 111 10.20 1.82 12.66
N GLU A 112 9.94 0.52 12.58
CA GLU A 112 10.97 -0.43 12.22
C GLU A 112 11.48 -0.11 10.81
N THR A 113 12.80 -0.15 10.65
CA THR A 113 13.39 -0.03 9.31
C THR A 113 12.89 -1.19 8.45
N PRO A 114 12.27 -0.90 7.31
CA PRO A 114 11.74 -1.97 6.48
C PRO A 114 12.85 -2.88 5.99
N ASP A 115 12.54 -4.16 5.93
CA ASP A 115 13.42 -5.15 5.32
C ASP A 115 13.50 -4.94 3.81
N ILE A 116 14.73 -4.92 3.30
CA ILE A 116 15.01 -4.90 1.88
C ILE A 116 15.46 -6.28 1.42
N LEU A 117 15.18 -6.61 0.17
CA LEU A 117 15.64 -7.82 -0.46
C LEU A 117 17.10 -7.67 -0.89
N SER A 118 17.92 -8.67 -0.63
CA SER A 118 19.24 -8.77 -1.24
C SER A 118 19.11 -9.17 -2.71
N LEU A 119 20.17 -8.99 -3.47
CA LEU A 119 20.17 -9.42 -4.87
C LEU A 119 20.15 -10.94 -5.02
N ASP A 120 20.79 -11.64 -4.11
CA ASP A 120 20.70 -13.09 -4.04
C ASP A 120 19.25 -13.55 -3.86
N GLU A 121 18.48 -12.89 -2.98
CA GLU A 121 17.07 -13.19 -2.79
C GLU A 121 16.26 -12.87 -4.05
N ILE A 122 16.54 -11.74 -4.72
CA ILE A 122 15.92 -11.42 -6.00
C ILE A 122 16.26 -12.47 -7.06
N GLN A 123 17.52 -12.93 -7.13
CA GLN A 123 17.94 -13.95 -8.08
C GLN A 123 17.28 -15.29 -7.76
N LYS A 124 17.25 -15.73 -6.51
CA LYS A 124 16.53 -16.93 -6.08
C LYS A 124 15.04 -16.89 -6.45
N LEU A 125 14.36 -15.75 -6.23
CA LEU A 125 12.96 -15.55 -6.66
C LEU A 125 12.81 -15.71 -8.18
N ARG A 126 13.78 -15.23 -8.95
CA ARG A 126 13.81 -15.37 -10.41
C ARG A 126 13.94 -16.83 -10.84
N ASP A 127 14.81 -17.57 -10.18
CA ASP A 127 15.19 -18.94 -10.58
C ASP A 127 14.07 -19.96 -10.32
N VAL A 128 13.28 -19.75 -9.28
CA VAL A 128 12.14 -20.64 -8.96
C VAL A 128 10.92 -20.42 -9.84
N ILE A 129 10.89 -19.37 -10.67
CA ILE A 129 9.75 -19.07 -11.54
C ILE A 129 9.87 -19.82 -12.87
N ASN A 130 9.00 -20.80 -13.08
CA ASN A 130 8.95 -21.53 -14.36
C ASN A 130 8.30 -20.68 -15.46
N THR A 131 9.11 -20.11 -16.34
CA THR A 131 8.69 -19.25 -17.45
C THR A 131 8.22 -20.00 -18.71
N GLY A 132 8.12 -21.33 -18.69
CA GLY A 132 7.59 -22.14 -19.77
C GLY A 132 6.05 -22.04 -19.95
N LYS A 133 5.36 -21.35 -19.01
CA LYS A 133 3.90 -21.16 -19.06
C LYS A 133 3.57 -19.67 -19.03
N CYS A 134 2.45 -19.31 -19.66
CA CYS A 134 1.95 -17.92 -19.63
C CYS A 134 1.83 -17.34 -18.20
N SER A 135 1.38 -18.15 -17.22
CA SER A 135 1.34 -17.71 -15.81
C SER A 135 2.72 -17.43 -15.23
N GLY A 136 3.73 -18.23 -15.56
CA GLY A 136 5.09 -18.00 -15.10
C GLY A 136 5.74 -16.78 -15.75
N LEU A 137 5.48 -16.54 -17.04
CA LEU A 137 5.90 -15.30 -17.71
C LEU A 137 5.28 -14.07 -17.05
N ARG A 138 3.96 -14.13 -16.71
CA ARG A 138 3.27 -13.11 -15.94
C ARG A 138 3.96 -12.85 -14.59
N ASP A 139 4.18 -13.93 -13.85
CA ASP A 139 4.71 -13.86 -12.49
C ASP A 139 6.15 -13.33 -12.49
N ARG A 140 6.94 -13.70 -13.50
CA ARG A 140 8.29 -13.17 -13.69
C ARG A 140 8.25 -11.67 -14.02
N LEU A 141 7.39 -11.24 -14.93
CA LEU A 141 7.23 -9.82 -15.26
C LEU A 141 6.82 -9.00 -14.02
N ILE A 142 5.94 -9.54 -13.17
CA ILE A 142 5.55 -8.91 -11.90
C ILE A 142 6.78 -8.64 -11.03
N ILE A 143 7.64 -9.65 -10.82
CA ILE A 143 8.85 -9.51 -10.01
C ILE A 143 9.81 -8.49 -10.62
N GLU A 144 10.04 -8.55 -11.93
CA GLU A 144 10.94 -7.60 -12.61
C GLU A 144 10.42 -6.15 -12.51
N LEU A 145 9.13 -5.92 -12.69
CA LEU A 145 8.56 -4.57 -12.57
C LEU A 145 8.60 -4.05 -11.14
N LEU A 146 8.20 -4.86 -10.15
CA LEU A 146 8.25 -4.45 -8.74
C LEU A 146 9.67 -4.05 -8.33
N PHE A 147 10.68 -4.83 -8.75
CA PHE A 147 12.08 -4.58 -8.42
C PHE A 147 12.67 -3.38 -9.15
N SER A 148 12.38 -3.21 -10.45
CA SER A 148 13.05 -2.20 -11.27
C SER A 148 12.38 -0.84 -11.32
N SER A 149 11.10 -0.73 -10.91
CA SER A 149 10.35 0.53 -11.02
C SER A 149 9.87 1.11 -9.68
N GLY A 150 9.91 0.31 -8.62
CA GLY A 150 9.45 0.75 -7.29
C GLY A 150 7.96 1.08 -7.20
N ILE A 151 7.13 0.64 -8.16
CA ILE A 151 5.68 0.87 -8.15
C ILE A 151 4.98 0.12 -7.03
N THR A 152 3.83 0.61 -6.62
CA THR A 152 2.98 -0.05 -5.62
C THR A 152 2.21 -1.22 -6.21
N SER A 153 1.69 -2.13 -5.36
CA SER A 153 0.84 -3.23 -5.81
C SER A 153 -0.41 -2.74 -6.56
N GLN A 154 -0.99 -1.62 -6.13
CA GLN A 154 -2.17 -1.05 -6.78
C GLN A 154 -1.85 -0.50 -8.16
N GLU A 155 -0.74 0.22 -8.30
CA GLU A 155 -0.26 0.71 -9.60
C GLU A 155 0.02 -0.46 -10.53
N LEU A 156 0.81 -1.46 -10.09
CA LEU A 156 1.09 -2.68 -10.85
C LEU A 156 -0.19 -3.34 -11.37
N LEU A 157 -1.14 -3.59 -10.48
CA LEU A 157 -2.39 -4.27 -10.84
C LEU A 157 -3.32 -3.44 -11.72
N SER A 158 -3.14 -2.10 -11.76
CA SER A 158 -3.93 -1.21 -12.62
C SER A 158 -3.40 -1.11 -14.05
N LEU A 159 -2.19 -1.60 -14.34
CA LEU A 159 -1.54 -1.45 -15.64
C LEU A 159 -2.34 -2.10 -16.77
N GLY A 160 -2.40 -1.40 -17.90
CA GLY A 160 -2.71 -1.92 -19.22
C GLY A 160 -1.44 -2.03 -20.07
N GLU A 161 -1.57 -2.54 -21.28
CA GLU A 161 -0.42 -2.67 -22.19
C GLU A 161 -0.01 -1.34 -22.82
N SER A 162 -0.97 -0.43 -23.02
CA SER A 162 -0.77 0.85 -23.71
C SER A 162 0.07 1.87 -22.93
N VAL A 163 0.26 1.67 -21.60
CA VAL A 163 1.03 2.62 -20.78
C VAL A 163 2.56 2.40 -20.85
N PHE A 164 3.01 1.38 -21.59
CA PHE A 164 4.42 1.03 -21.73
C PHE A 164 5.04 1.67 -22.97
N ASN A 165 6.03 2.53 -22.78
CA ASN A 165 6.96 2.94 -23.83
C ASN A 165 8.18 1.98 -23.78
N LEU A 166 8.22 1.03 -24.73
CA LEU A 166 9.25 0.00 -24.73
C LEU A 166 10.61 0.52 -25.26
N GLU A 167 10.63 1.62 -26.01
CA GLU A 167 11.87 2.20 -26.53
C GLU A 167 12.63 2.88 -25.40
N GLU A 168 11.97 3.77 -24.67
CA GLU A 168 12.56 4.52 -23.56
C GLU A 168 12.54 3.74 -22.23
N ARG A 169 11.88 2.59 -22.20
CA ARG A 169 11.65 1.79 -20.98
C ARG A 169 10.93 2.57 -19.88
N GLU A 170 9.94 3.30 -20.26
CA GLU A 170 9.11 4.13 -19.40
C GLU A 170 7.70 3.57 -19.31
N LEU A 171 7.06 3.78 -18.18
CA LEU A 171 5.64 3.54 -18.03
C LEU A 171 4.99 4.64 -17.16
N ILE A 172 3.74 4.96 -17.49
CA ILE A 172 2.97 5.95 -16.75
C ILE A 172 2.16 5.23 -15.67
N VAL A 173 2.34 5.62 -14.41
CA VAL A 173 1.58 5.11 -13.27
C VAL A 173 0.81 6.22 -12.57
N GLY A 174 -0.23 5.83 -11.83
CA GLY A 174 -1.13 6.77 -11.16
C GLY A 174 -2.27 7.25 -12.06
N LYS A 175 -3.03 8.24 -11.58
CA LYS A 175 -4.16 8.85 -12.31
C LYS A 175 -4.21 10.35 -12.03
N GLY A 176 -4.59 11.11 -13.04
CA GLY A 176 -4.79 12.56 -12.95
C GLY A 176 -3.54 13.28 -12.42
N ARG A 177 -3.70 14.12 -11.40
CA ARG A 177 -2.59 14.91 -10.80
C ARG A 177 -1.51 14.06 -10.11
N ASN A 178 -1.80 12.81 -9.79
CA ASN A 178 -0.85 11.86 -9.17
C ASN A 178 -0.20 10.94 -10.21
N SER A 179 -0.33 11.25 -11.49
CA SER A 179 0.33 10.52 -12.58
C SER A 179 1.81 10.87 -12.61
N ARG A 180 2.66 9.86 -12.80
CA ARG A 180 4.11 10.01 -12.95
C ARG A 180 4.68 8.99 -13.91
N VAL A 181 5.83 9.31 -14.48
CA VAL A 181 6.62 8.38 -15.26
C VAL A 181 7.57 7.63 -14.33
N VAL A 182 7.67 6.33 -14.52
CA VAL A 182 8.66 5.47 -13.87
C VAL A 182 9.38 4.62 -14.92
N PHE A 183 10.57 4.14 -14.59
CA PHE A 183 11.41 3.38 -15.50
C PHE A 183 11.40 1.89 -15.14
N PHE A 184 11.65 1.03 -16.13
CA PHE A 184 11.78 -0.40 -15.92
C PHE A 184 13.00 -0.98 -16.64
N SER A 185 13.46 -2.13 -16.18
CA SER A 185 14.68 -2.77 -16.68
C SER A 185 14.49 -3.40 -18.07
N GLU A 186 15.60 -3.65 -18.78
CA GLU A 186 15.59 -4.41 -20.04
C GLU A 186 15.00 -5.81 -19.85
N ARG A 187 15.27 -6.46 -18.72
CA ARG A 187 14.64 -7.75 -18.37
C ARG A 187 13.12 -7.66 -18.27
N ALA A 188 12.60 -6.59 -17.66
CA ALA A 188 11.15 -6.36 -17.61
C ALA A 188 10.55 -6.17 -19.01
N LYS A 189 11.26 -5.46 -19.91
CA LYS A 189 10.89 -5.30 -21.32
C LYS A 189 10.81 -6.64 -22.06
N GLU A 190 11.81 -7.50 -21.87
CA GLU A 190 11.83 -8.85 -22.45
C GLU A 190 10.63 -9.67 -22.00
N TYR A 191 10.40 -9.75 -20.67
CA TYR A 191 9.30 -10.52 -20.12
C TYR A 191 7.93 -9.91 -20.43
N PHE A 192 7.84 -8.60 -20.61
CA PHE A 192 6.62 -7.96 -21.09
C PHE A 192 6.23 -8.46 -22.48
N LYS A 193 7.17 -8.44 -23.44
CA LYS A 193 6.92 -8.91 -24.82
C LYS A 193 6.48 -10.38 -24.83
N ARG A 194 7.24 -11.24 -24.15
CA ARG A 194 6.95 -12.68 -24.06
C ARG A 194 5.62 -12.96 -23.38
N TYR A 195 5.30 -12.25 -22.31
CA TYR A 195 4.04 -12.43 -21.59
C TYR A 195 2.84 -11.96 -22.40
N VAL A 196 2.91 -10.79 -23.05
CA VAL A 196 1.81 -10.28 -23.87
C VAL A 196 1.49 -11.23 -25.00
N GLU A 197 2.50 -11.79 -25.69
CA GLU A 197 2.31 -12.79 -26.73
C GLU A 197 1.64 -14.05 -26.19
N ALA A 198 2.18 -14.64 -25.13
CA ALA A 198 1.60 -15.83 -24.50
C ALA A 198 0.19 -15.59 -23.93
N LYS A 199 -0.11 -14.36 -23.47
CA LYS A 199 -1.43 -13.94 -22.99
C LYS A 199 -2.43 -13.89 -24.16
N LYS A 200 -2.05 -13.32 -25.31
CA LYS A 200 -2.88 -13.28 -26.53
C LYS A 200 -3.24 -14.70 -26.98
N GLU A 201 -2.24 -15.55 -27.08
CA GLU A 201 -2.42 -16.95 -27.49
C GLU A 201 -3.34 -17.71 -26.53
N LYS A 202 -3.11 -17.59 -25.21
CA LYS A 202 -3.87 -18.31 -24.18
C LYS A 202 -5.33 -17.88 -24.09
N PHE A 203 -5.60 -16.57 -24.13
CA PHE A 203 -6.94 -16.04 -23.83
C PHE A 203 -7.79 -15.76 -25.07
N LYS A 204 -7.18 -15.66 -26.25
CA LYS A 204 -7.87 -15.46 -27.55
C LYS A 204 -8.97 -14.39 -27.46
N GLU A 205 -10.23 -14.77 -27.63
CA GLU A 205 -11.39 -13.86 -27.59
C GLU A 205 -11.57 -13.12 -26.25
N ARG A 206 -11.05 -13.70 -25.16
CA ARG A 206 -11.08 -13.07 -23.82
C ARG A 206 -9.85 -12.20 -23.53
N TYR A 207 -8.98 -12.03 -24.53
CA TYR A 207 -7.84 -11.14 -24.39
C TYR A 207 -8.30 -9.69 -24.25
N ASN A 208 -7.75 -9.00 -23.24
CA ASN A 208 -8.00 -7.58 -23.02
C ASN A 208 -6.66 -6.86 -22.77
N PRO A 209 -6.26 -5.92 -23.65
CA PRO A 209 -5.03 -5.15 -23.48
C PRO A 209 -5.10 -4.13 -22.34
N ASP A 210 -6.30 -3.70 -21.90
CA ASP A 210 -6.46 -2.74 -20.80
C ASP A 210 -6.16 -3.36 -19.43
N ILE A 211 -6.01 -4.67 -19.37
CA ILE A 211 -5.67 -5.40 -18.14
C ILE A 211 -4.40 -6.21 -18.39
N LEU A 212 -3.25 -5.70 -17.97
CA LEU A 212 -2.00 -6.43 -18.19
C LEU A 212 -1.98 -7.74 -17.38
N PHE A 213 -2.17 -7.69 -16.07
CA PHE A 213 -2.06 -8.85 -15.19
C PHE A 213 -3.41 -9.52 -14.95
N VAL A 214 -3.60 -10.67 -15.54
CA VAL A 214 -4.84 -11.45 -15.47
C VAL A 214 -4.65 -12.77 -14.72
N ASN A 215 -5.73 -13.26 -14.11
CA ASN A 215 -5.82 -14.59 -13.54
C ASN A 215 -6.20 -15.62 -14.63
N ASN A 216 -6.43 -16.88 -14.25
CA ASN A 216 -6.79 -17.94 -15.20
C ASN A 216 -8.16 -17.74 -15.88
N SER A 217 -9.03 -16.90 -15.31
CA SER A 217 -10.32 -16.53 -15.88
C SER A 217 -10.27 -15.29 -16.78
N ALA A 218 -9.08 -14.82 -17.16
CA ALA A 218 -8.85 -13.59 -17.92
C ALA A 218 -9.32 -12.29 -17.21
N THR A 219 -9.59 -12.33 -15.91
CA THR A 219 -9.94 -11.14 -15.12
C THR A 219 -8.73 -10.61 -14.37
N ARG A 220 -8.80 -9.35 -13.97
CA ARG A 220 -7.70 -8.66 -13.25
C ARG A 220 -7.24 -9.43 -12.03
N LEU A 221 -5.92 -9.57 -11.88
CA LEU A 221 -5.32 -10.17 -10.69
C LEU A 221 -5.64 -9.30 -9.46
N SER A 222 -6.06 -9.92 -8.35
CA SER A 222 -6.34 -9.20 -7.11
C SER A 222 -5.07 -9.00 -6.26
N ASP A 223 -5.07 -7.99 -5.38
CA ASP A 223 -3.97 -7.76 -4.41
C ASP A 223 -3.70 -9.01 -3.54
N ARG A 224 -4.77 -9.69 -3.11
CA ARG A 224 -4.66 -10.96 -2.38
C ARG A 224 -3.96 -12.05 -3.20
N SER A 225 -4.26 -12.13 -4.51
CA SER A 225 -3.61 -13.10 -5.39
C SER A 225 -2.15 -12.75 -5.64
N LEU A 226 -1.83 -11.45 -5.75
CA LEU A 226 -0.45 -10.96 -5.86
C LEU A 226 0.37 -11.31 -4.62
N ARG A 227 -0.17 -11.08 -3.40
CA ARG A 227 0.50 -11.46 -2.16
C ARG A 227 0.76 -12.95 -2.08
N ARG A 228 -0.26 -13.78 -2.32
CA ARG A 228 -0.11 -15.24 -2.34
C ARG A 228 0.91 -15.73 -3.38
N LEU A 229 1.03 -15.02 -4.50
CA LEU A 229 2.04 -15.30 -5.51
C LEU A 229 3.44 -15.06 -4.96
N ILE A 230 3.67 -13.91 -4.34
CA ILE A 230 4.95 -13.56 -3.73
C ILE A 230 5.29 -14.55 -2.60
N ASP A 231 4.34 -14.82 -1.68
CA ASP A 231 4.54 -15.78 -0.58
C ASP A 231 4.95 -17.17 -1.10
N ARG A 232 4.28 -17.65 -2.15
CA ARG A 232 4.61 -18.94 -2.76
C ARG A 232 6.02 -18.98 -3.33
N TYR A 233 6.46 -17.91 -4.01
CA TYR A 233 7.80 -17.86 -4.57
C TYR A 233 8.86 -17.59 -3.51
N ALA A 234 8.54 -16.84 -2.46
CA ALA A 234 9.41 -16.68 -1.30
C ALA A 234 9.70 -18.03 -0.62
N LEU A 235 8.66 -18.83 -0.40
CA LEU A 235 8.80 -20.17 0.15
C LEU A 235 9.64 -21.08 -0.77
N ALA A 236 9.38 -21.07 -2.07
CA ALA A 236 10.13 -21.88 -3.03
C ALA A 236 11.59 -21.43 -3.18
N ALA A 237 11.88 -20.16 -2.94
CA ALA A 237 13.23 -19.57 -2.92
C ALA A 237 13.94 -19.68 -1.56
N GLU A 238 13.32 -20.39 -0.60
CA GLU A 238 13.83 -20.56 0.77
C GLU A 238 14.07 -19.24 1.52
N ILE A 239 13.27 -18.21 1.21
CA ILE A 239 13.29 -16.94 1.93
C ILE A 239 12.40 -17.10 3.16
N THR A 240 13.00 -17.12 4.36
CA THR A 240 12.31 -17.45 5.62
C THR A 240 11.54 -16.29 6.25
N ARG A 241 11.81 -15.05 5.82
CA ARG A 241 11.13 -13.85 6.30
C ARG A 241 9.95 -13.48 5.42
N GLU A 242 9.00 -12.76 5.97
CA GLU A 242 7.88 -12.22 5.18
C GLU A 242 8.38 -11.19 4.16
N ILE A 243 8.00 -11.36 2.91
CA ILE A 243 8.22 -10.39 1.85
C ILE A 243 6.89 -10.00 1.20
N SER A 244 6.81 -8.79 0.71
CA SER A 244 5.60 -8.22 0.13
C SER A 244 5.96 -7.34 -1.07
N PRO A 245 4.98 -6.87 -1.87
CA PRO A 245 5.25 -5.86 -2.90
C PRO A 245 5.99 -4.62 -2.36
N TYR A 246 5.74 -4.24 -1.10
CA TYR A 246 6.44 -3.14 -0.45
C TYR A 246 7.92 -3.44 -0.18
N SER A 247 8.29 -4.70 0.09
CA SER A 247 9.70 -5.09 0.26
C SER A 247 10.50 -4.81 -1.01
N PHE A 248 9.92 -5.08 -2.19
CA PHE A 248 10.54 -4.71 -3.49
C PHE A 248 10.69 -3.20 -3.64
N ARG A 249 9.65 -2.45 -3.30
CA ARG A 249 9.69 -0.98 -3.38
C ARG A 249 10.71 -0.39 -2.41
N HIS A 250 10.85 -0.92 -1.21
CA HIS A 250 11.88 -0.51 -0.27
C HIS A 250 13.28 -0.87 -0.76
N THR A 251 13.43 -2.04 -1.38
CA THR A 251 14.68 -2.44 -2.02
C THR A 251 15.05 -1.47 -3.14
N PHE A 252 14.12 -1.16 -4.03
CA PHE A 252 14.32 -0.18 -5.09
C PHE A 252 14.74 1.19 -4.53
N GLY A 253 14.02 1.72 -3.52
CA GLY A 253 14.35 3.02 -2.92
C GLY A 253 15.73 3.04 -2.26
N ALA A 254 16.08 2.00 -1.50
CA ALA A 254 17.39 1.86 -0.87
C ALA A 254 18.52 1.73 -1.91
N TYR A 255 18.27 0.94 -2.97
CA TYR A 255 19.20 0.76 -4.08
C TYR A 255 19.50 2.08 -4.78
N MET A 256 18.48 2.85 -5.15
CA MET A 256 18.64 4.14 -5.83
C MET A 256 19.45 5.15 -4.99
N ILE A 257 19.14 5.26 -3.70
CA ILE A 257 19.92 6.14 -2.80
C ILE A 257 21.38 5.65 -2.65
N SER A 258 21.62 4.34 -2.55
CA SER A 258 22.98 3.80 -2.41
C SER A 258 23.85 4.05 -3.65
N HIS A 259 23.21 4.26 -4.80
CA HIS A 259 23.87 4.60 -6.07
C HIS A 259 23.86 6.11 -6.37
N GLY A 260 23.62 6.93 -5.35
CA GLY A 260 23.78 8.38 -5.45
C GLY A 260 22.57 9.14 -6.00
N MET A 261 21.40 8.49 -6.14
CA MET A 261 20.21 9.23 -6.56
C MET A 261 19.85 10.27 -5.50
N ASP A 262 19.55 11.48 -5.94
CA ASP A 262 19.06 12.53 -5.06
C ASP A 262 17.70 12.17 -4.46
N ILE A 263 17.51 12.50 -3.19
CA ILE A 263 16.30 12.13 -2.43
C ILE A 263 15.03 12.79 -2.99
N PHE A 264 15.14 13.97 -3.57
CA PHE A 264 13.98 14.66 -4.16
C PHE A 264 13.55 13.96 -5.45
N PHE A 265 14.50 13.52 -6.29
CA PHE A 265 14.20 12.70 -7.45
C PHE A 265 13.57 11.36 -7.07
N LEU A 266 14.12 10.69 -6.05
CA LEU A 266 13.52 9.46 -5.56
C LEU A 266 12.11 9.67 -5.01
N LYS A 267 11.85 10.77 -4.30
CA LYS A 267 10.53 11.15 -3.82
C LYS A 267 9.52 11.26 -4.97
N GLU A 268 9.88 11.98 -6.04
CA GLU A 268 9.03 12.13 -7.23
C GLU A 268 8.81 10.78 -7.94
N LEU A 269 9.87 10.01 -8.13
CA LEU A 269 9.83 8.70 -8.79
C LEU A 269 8.93 7.71 -8.03
N LEU A 270 8.98 7.72 -6.71
CA LEU A 270 8.11 6.91 -5.86
C LEU A 270 6.70 7.51 -5.70
N GLY A 271 6.50 8.80 -5.97
CA GLY A 271 5.23 9.48 -5.75
C GLY A 271 4.89 9.70 -4.27
N HIS A 272 5.91 9.96 -3.45
CA HIS A 272 5.69 10.27 -2.04
C HIS A 272 5.24 11.72 -1.86
N ILE A 273 4.10 11.92 -1.21
CA ILE A 273 3.61 13.27 -0.89
C ILE A 273 4.57 13.96 0.09
N ASN A 274 5.01 13.23 1.13
CA ASN A 274 5.90 13.77 2.15
C ASN A 274 7.32 13.23 1.98
N ILE A 275 8.31 14.13 1.98
CA ILE A 275 9.74 13.80 1.90
C ILE A 275 10.21 12.91 3.06
N GLU A 276 9.60 13.03 4.24
CA GLU A 276 9.93 12.22 5.41
C GLU A 276 9.76 10.71 5.12
N THR A 277 8.80 10.35 4.27
CA THR A 277 8.64 8.96 3.82
C THR A 277 9.83 8.47 2.99
N THR A 278 10.55 9.37 2.32
CA THR A 278 11.71 9.02 1.49
C THR A 278 13.01 9.03 2.31
N LYS A 279 13.11 9.88 3.35
CA LYS A 279 14.29 9.95 4.24
C LYS A 279 14.61 8.61 4.91
N MET A 280 13.62 7.75 5.11
CA MET A 280 13.84 6.41 5.66
C MET A 280 14.88 5.60 4.85
N TYR A 281 14.98 5.80 3.54
CA TYR A 281 15.97 5.10 2.71
C TYR A 281 17.40 5.52 3.02
N GLN A 282 17.64 6.76 3.38
CA GLN A 282 18.95 7.23 3.84
C GLN A 282 19.36 6.54 5.14
N GLU A 283 18.41 6.30 6.05
CA GLU A 283 18.68 5.58 7.29
C GLU A 283 18.91 4.06 7.05
N ILE A 284 18.21 3.48 6.09
CA ILE A 284 18.39 2.07 5.71
C ILE A 284 19.82 1.83 5.22
N ILE A 285 20.34 2.65 4.32
CA ILE A 285 21.69 2.46 3.74
C ILE A 285 22.82 2.74 4.72
N LYS A 286 22.59 3.44 5.83
CA LYS A 286 23.60 3.63 6.90
C LYS A 286 23.94 2.33 7.62
N LYS A 287 23.11 1.27 7.51
CA LYS A 287 23.39 -0.03 8.10
C LYS A 287 24.48 -0.75 7.27
N PRO A 288 25.65 -1.06 7.86
CA PRO A 288 26.80 -1.62 7.10
C PRO A 288 26.48 -2.91 6.32
N THR A 289 25.63 -3.76 6.91
CA THR A 289 25.21 -5.03 6.29
C THR A 289 24.42 -4.81 5.01
N ILE A 290 23.56 -3.78 5.00
CA ILE A 290 22.72 -3.44 3.87
C ILE A 290 23.55 -2.80 2.76
N LEU A 291 24.44 -1.88 3.11
CA LEU A 291 25.33 -1.23 2.15
C LEU A 291 26.22 -2.25 1.44
N LYS A 292 26.72 -3.26 2.16
CA LYS A 292 27.55 -4.34 1.58
C LYS A 292 26.73 -5.18 0.58
N SER A 293 25.51 -5.58 0.92
CA SER A 293 24.67 -6.38 0.01
C SER A 293 24.18 -5.60 -1.22
N LEU A 294 24.12 -4.27 -1.17
CA LEU A 294 23.78 -3.42 -2.31
C LEU A 294 25.00 -3.14 -3.22
N LYS A 295 26.21 -3.09 -2.67
CA LYS A 295 27.45 -2.84 -3.43
C LYS A 295 27.99 -4.04 -4.18
N MET A 296 27.62 -5.26 -3.82
CA MET A 296 27.98 -6.48 -4.56
C MET A 296 27.33 -6.56 -5.97
N LEU A 297 26.73 -5.47 -6.43
CA LEU A 297 26.14 -5.31 -7.77
C LEU A 297 27.10 -4.77 -8.82
N GLU A 298 28.24 -4.27 -8.43
CA GLU A 298 29.20 -3.64 -9.35
C GLU A 298 30.23 -4.64 -9.89
N GLU A 299 30.20 -5.89 -9.41
CA GLU A 299 30.97 -7.03 -9.92
C GLU A 299 30.08 -8.01 -10.71
#